data_9d2a20433af3b7bf1ea168b3667030db
#
_entry.id   9d2a20433af3b7bf1ea168b3667030db
#
_cell.length_a   1.000
_cell.length_b   1.000
_cell.length_c   1.000
_cell.angle_alpha   90.00
_cell.angle_beta   90.00
_cell.angle_gamma   90.00
#
_symmetry.space_group_name_H-M   'P 1'
#
loop_
_entity.id
_entity.type
_entity.pdbx_description
1 polymer ?
#
loop_
_entity_poly.entity_id
_entity_poly.type
_entity_poly.pdbx_seq_one_letter_code
_entity_poly.pdbx_strand_id
1 'polypeptide(L)'
;MFAMLFPKIADNNYLGPRLVVYIFIPFLLLMTWRSIIHLFYAEFGLHGIANMIVIDGSPDPMPVIYAFFSLWGLIQLLFCAFAWVILFRYKSLLPLTILVFLIEWSARIINASNSPLNLAEYKTGTTPGIESAPYVTVFLLILFISSLLNRKS
;
A
#
# COMPACT_ATOMS: atom_id res chain seq x y z
N MET A 1 18.98 6.56 -15.17
CA MET A 1 17.94 5.69 -14.59
C MET A 1 18.38 5.03 -13.28
N PHE A 2 19.47 4.24 -13.25
CA PHE A 2 19.94 3.59 -12.02
C PHE A 2 20.31 4.58 -10.90
N ALA A 3 20.98 5.67 -11.22
CA ALA A 3 21.35 6.72 -10.25
C ALA A 3 20.12 7.50 -9.69
N MET A 4 18.98 7.48 -10.35
CA MET A 4 17.72 8.05 -9.83
C MET A 4 17.03 7.09 -8.88
N LEU A 5 17.15 5.78 -9.10
CA LEU A 5 16.58 4.76 -8.22
C LEU A 5 17.42 4.60 -6.95
N PHE A 6 18.74 4.62 -7.09
CA PHE A 6 19.71 4.47 -5.99
C PHE A 6 20.67 5.67 -5.97
N PRO A 7 20.21 6.84 -5.47
CA PRO A 7 21.07 8.01 -5.38
C PRO A 7 22.19 7.77 -4.37
N LYS A 8 23.41 8.29 -4.66
CA LYS A 8 24.56 8.20 -3.76
C LYS A 8 24.37 9.01 -2.47
N ILE A 9 23.54 10.05 -2.53
CA ILE A 9 23.22 10.95 -1.41
C ILE A 9 21.70 11.03 -1.31
N ALA A 10 21.17 10.73 -0.14
CA ALA A 10 19.77 10.94 0.17
C ALA A 10 19.54 12.42 0.54
N ASP A 11 18.92 13.16 -0.37
CA ASP A 11 18.64 14.59 -0.20
C ASP A 11 17.20 14.94 -0.65
N ASN A 12 16.86 16.21 -0.60
CA ASN A 12 15.54 16.69 -1.02
C ASN A 12 15.47 17.08 -2.51
N ASN A 13 16.49 16.74 -3.31
CA ASN A 13 16.59 17.09 -4.72
C ASN A 13 16.10 15.94 -5.60
N TYR A 14 14.82 15.96 -5.94
CA TYR A 14 14.22 15.02 -6.88
C TYR A 14 14.39 15.51 -8.32
N LEU A 15 15.06 14.70 -9.14
CA LEU A 15 15.39 15.02 -10.54
C LEU A 15 14.28 14.67 -11.54
N GLY A 16 13.26 13.93 -11.10
CA GLY A 16 12.14 13.53 -11.95
C GLY A 16 11.02 14.58 -12.04
N PRO A 17 9.96 14.29 -12.81
CA PRO A 17 8.82 15.19 -12.99
C PRO A 17 8.11 15.51 -11.68
N ARG A 18 7.84 16.79 -11.40
CA ARG A 18 7.10 17.23 -10.20
C ARG A 18 5.70 16.62 -10.11
N LEU A 19 5.09 16.33 -11.25
CA LEU A 19 3.78 15.69 -11.33
C LEU A 19 3.71 14.38 -10.56
N VAL A 20 4.80 13.58 -10.58
CA VAL A 20 4.90 12.32 -9.82
C VAL A 20 4.71 12.56 -8.32
N VAL A 21 5.31 13.62 -7.78
CA VAL A 21 5.16 13.99 -6.37
C VAL A 21 3.69 14.31 -6.05
N TYR A 22 3.05 15.13 -6.88
CA TYR A 22 1.66 15.54 -6.67
C TYR A 22 0.66 14.39 -6.80
N ILE A 23 0.92 13.44 -7.69
CA ILE A 23 0.08 12.23 -7.85
C ILE A 23 0.33 11.23 -6.70
N PHE A 24 1.56 11.13 -6.20
CA PHE A 24 1.88 10.22 -5.11
C PHE A 24 1.29 10.65 -3.76
N ILE A 25 1.12 11.97 -3.51
CA ILE A 25 0.54 12.50 -2.28
C ILE A 25 -0.87 11.95 -1.99
N PRO A 26 -1.87 12.07 -2.89
CA PRO A 26 -3.21 11.54 -2.63
C PRO A 26 -3.22 10.02 -2.46
N PHE A 27 -2.38 9.28 -3.19
CA PHE A 27 -2.20 7.86 -2.97
C PHE A 27 -1.69 7.57 -1.56
N LEU A 28 -0.66 8.28 -1.10
CA LEU A 28 -0.09 8.09 0.24
C LEU A 28 -1.07 8.49 1.35
N LEU A 29 -1.89 9.53 1.15
CA LEU A 29 -2.98 9.90 2.05
C LEU A 29 -4.00 8.78 2.18
N LEU A 30 -4.45 8.21 1.06
CA LEU A 30 -5.38 7.08 1.05
C LEU A 30 -4.81 5.87 1.78
N MET A 31 -3.54 5.54 1.54
CA MET A 31 -2.87 4.43 2.20
C MET A 31 -2.71 4.66 3.71
N THR A 32 -2.40 5.90 4.11
CA THR A 32 -2.30 6.27 5.52
C THR A 32 -3.65 6.14 6.22
N TRP A 33 -4.73 6.70 5.63
CA TRP A 33 -6.09 6.57 6.15
C TRP A 33 -6.50 5.10 6.31
N ARG A 34 -6.30 4.31 5.28
CA ARG A 34 -6.60 2.87 5.31
C ARG A 34 -5.84 2.16 6.42
N SER A 35 -4.56 2.47 6.61
CA SER A 35 -3.72 1.86 7.65
C SER A 35 -4.20 2.22 9.06
N ILE A 36 -4.68 3.45 9.27
CA ILE A 36 -5.29 3.89 10.53
C ILE A 36 -6.56 3.06 10.83
N ILE A 37 -7.42 2.86 9.83
CA ILE A 37 -8.63 2.03 9.99
C ILE A 37 -8.25 0.59 10.36
N HIS A 38 -7.29 0.00 9.67
CA HIS A 38 -6.87 -1.38 9.96
C HIS A 38 -6.29 -1.54 11.36
N LEU A 39 -5.53 -0.53 11.84
CA LEU A 39 -4.88 -0.58 13.15
C LEU A 39 -5.86 -0.37 14.29
N PHE A 40 -6.69 0.69 14.23
CA PHE A 40 -7.50 1.14 15.35
C PHE A 40 -8.96 0.72 15.29
N TYR A 41 -9.44 0.34 14.10
CA TYR A 41 -10.84 -0.01 13.84
C TYR A 41 -10.92 -1.33 13.06
N ALA A 42 -10.21 -2.37 13.56
CA ALA A 42 -10.05 -3.63 12.85
C ALA A 42 -11.37 -4.32 12.48
N GLU A 43 -12.32 -4.35 13.40
CA GLU A 43 -13.66 -4.91 13.19
C GLU A 43 -14.41 -4.16 12.08
N PHE A 44 -14.47 -2.81 12.17
CA PHE A 44 -15.08 -1.98 11.12
C PHE A 44 -14.36 -2.13 9.78
N GLY A 45 -13.03 -2.15 9.78
CA GLY A 45 -12.24 -2.33 8.57
C GLY A 45 -12.48 -3.67 7.88
N LEU A 46 -12.62 -4.74 8.67
CA LEU A 46 -12.80 -6.10 8.18
C LEU A 46 -14.24 -6.34 7.68
N HIS A 47 -15.24 -5.96 8.47
CA HIS A 47 -16.65 -6.25 8.15
C HIS A 47 -17.31 -5.11 7.39
N GLY A 48 -17.11 -3.85 7.80
CA GLY A 48 -17.78 -2.69 7.19
C GLY A 48 -17.15 -2.24 5.86
N ILE A 49 -15.83 -2.40 5.68
CA ILE A 49 -15.16 -1.97 4.44
C ILE A 49 -14.81 -3.17 3.55
N ALA A 50 -14.17 -4.20 4.12
CA ALA A 50 -13.74 -5.35 3.34
C ALA A 50 -14.87 -6.38 3.10
N ASN A 51 -16.04 -6.20 3.74
CA ASN A 51 -17.22 -7.06 3.61
C ASN A 51 -16.93 -8.54 3.93
N MET A 52 -16.02 -8.79 4.85
CA MET A 52 -15.73 -10.15 5.32
C MET A 52 -16.81 -10.60 6.30
N ILE A 53 -17.18 -11.90 6.25
CA ILE A 53 -18.12 -12.49 7.20
C ILE A 53 -17.50 -12.61 8.61
N VAL A 54 -18.34 -12.72 9.63
CA VAL A 54 -17.94 -13.21 10.94
C VAL A 54 -17.82 -14.72 10.87
N ILE A 55 -16.74 -15.27 11.41
CA ILE A 55 -16.49 -16.72 11.42
C ILE A 55 -16.78 -17.22 12.82
N ASP A 56 -17.73 -18.13 12.93
CA ASP A 56 -18.07 -18.80 14.19
C ASP A 56 -17.13 -19.97 14.48
N GLY A 57 -16.83 -20.16 15.74
CA GLY A 57 -16.00 -21.29 16.16
C GLY A 57 -15.88 -21.42 17.69
N SER A 58 -15.35 -22.55 18.14
CA SER A 58 -15.07 -22.77 19.55
C SER A 58 -13.63 -23.31 19.71
N PRO A 59 -12.69 -22.47 20.21
CA PRO A 59 -12.87 -21.08 20.65
C PRO A 59 -13.17 -20.13 19.49
N ASP A 60 -13.76 -18.95 19.80
CA ASP A 60 -14.03 -17.90 18.81
C ASP A 60 -12.74 -17.45 18.11
N PRO A 61 -12.63 -17.55 16.76
CA PRO A 61 -11.42 -17.16 16.02
C PRO A 61 -11.31 -15.65 15.78
N MET A 62 -12.40 -14.89 15.91
CA MET A 62 -12.43 -13.49 15.52
C MET A 62 -11.43 -12.60 16.26
N PRO A 63 -11.20 -12.73 17.58
CA PRO A 63 -10.20 -11.93 18.28
C PRO A 63 -8.78 -12.08 17.70
N VAL A 64 -8.44 -13.28 17.28
CA VAL A 64 -7.13 -13.57 16.66
C VAL A 64 -7.04 -12.94 15.26
N ILE A 65 -8.12 -13.02 14.48
CA ILE A 65 -8.20 -12.41 13.16
C ILE A 65 -8.06 -10.88 13.26
N TYR A 66 -8.77 -10.23 14.20
CA TYR A 66 -8.65 -8.79 14.44
C TYR A 66 -7.23 -8.39 14.89
N ALA A 67 -6.59 -9.20 15.72
CA ALA A 67 -5.22 -8.94 16.15
C ALA A 67 -4.25 -8.95 14.95
N PHE A 68 -4.32 -9.96 14.07
CA PHE A 68 -3.49 -10.00 12.85
C PHE A 68 -3.81 -8.86 11.89
N PHE A 69 -5.09 -8.51 11.74
CA PHE A 69 -5.50 -7.40 10.89
C PHE A 69 -4.96 -6.06 11.40
N SER A 70 -4.96 -5.86 12.73
CA SER A 70 -4.40 -4.66 13.38
C SER A 70 -2.87 -4.61 13.24
N LEU A 71 -2.16 -5.73 13.43
CA LEU A 71 -0.71 -5.81 13.23
C LEU A 71 -0.33 -5.50 11.78
N TRP A 72 -1.10 -5.99 10.83
CA TRP A 72 -0.92 -5.61 9.43
C TRP A 72 -1.13 -4.10 9.21
N GLY A 73 -2.18 -3.53 9.83
CA GLY A 73 -2.42 -2.09 9.83
C GLY A 73 -1.26 -1.28 10.40
N LEU A 74 -0.67 -1.74 11.51
CA LEU A 74 0.51 -1.13 12.14
C LEU A 74 1.71 -1.09 11.18
N ILE A 75 2.05 -2.22 10.57
CA ILE A 75 3.19 -2.31 9.65
C ILE A 75 2.98 -1.37 8.45
N GLN A 76 1.77 -1.34 7.89
CA GLN A 76 1.44 -0.43 6.79
C GLN A 76 1.52 1.04 7.21
N LEU A 77 1.07 1.38 8.43
CA LEU A 77 1.13 2.75 8.94
C LEU A 77 2.57 3.22 9.14
N LEU A 78 3.43 2.36 9.69
CA LEU A 78 4.86 2.65 9.82
C LEU A 78 5.51 2.85 8.45
N PHE A 79 5.14 2.04 7.47
CA PHE A 79 5.62 2.19 6.10
C PHE A 79 5.15 3.51 5.46
N CYS A 80 3.88 3.90 5.67
CA CYS A 80 3.38 5.21 5.25
C CYS A 80 4.10 6.36 5.95
N ALA A 81 4.34 6.27 7.26
CA ALA A 81 5.09 7.28 8.01
C ALA A 81 6.51 7.46 7.45
N PHE A 82 7.19 6.37 7.15
CA PHE A 82 8.49 6.41 6.50
C PHE A 82 8.43 7.06 5.10
N ALA A 83 7.41 6.73 4.30
CA ALA A 83 7.19 7.34 2.99
C ALA A 83 6.92 8.86 3.10
N TRP A 84 6.20 9.31 4.14
CA TRP A 84 6.02 10.75 4.43
C TRP A 84 7.34 11.44 4.76
N VAL A 85 8.20 10.83 5.57
CA VAL A 85 9.54 11.38 5.85
C VAL A 85 10.34 11.52 4.56
N ILE A 86 10.33 10.51 3.69
CA ILE A 86 10.98 10.57 2.37
C ILE A 86 10.41 11.72 1.54
N LEU A 87 9.09 11.85 1.48
CA LEU A 87 8.44 12.88 0.69
C LEU A 87 8.76 14.31 1.17
N PHE A 88 8.98 14.52 2.47
CA PHE A 88 9.30 15.84 3.03
C PHE A 88 10.79 16.16 3.03
N ARG A 89 11.67 15.16 3.28
CA ARG A 89 13.09 15.38 3.58
C ARG A 89 14.06 14.74 2.58
N TYR A 90 13.63 13.69 1.87
CA TYR A 90 14.53 12.86 1.07
C TYR A 90 13.92 12.50 -0.29
N LYS A 91 13.39 13.50 -1.01
CA LYS A 91 12.68 13.28 -2.28
C LYS A 91 13.51 12.56 -3.34
N SER A 92 14.85 12.60 -3.26
CA SER A 92 15.71 11.79 -4.13
C SER A 92 15.42 10.29 -4.03
N LEU A 93 14.86 9.80 -2.89
CA LEU A 93 14.46 8.41 -2.68
C LEU A 93 13.01 8.11 -3.14
N LEU A 94 12.30 9.07 -3.71
CA LEU A 94 10.90 8.87 -4.14
C LEU A 94 10.73 7.72 -5.15
N PRO A 95 11.59 7.53 -6.18
CA PRO A 95 11.47 6.39 -7.09
C PRO A 95 11.58 5.05 -6.36
N LEU A 96 12.51 4.94 -5.42
CA LEU A 96 12.67 3.72 -4.60
C LEU A 96 11.43 3.47 -3.73
N THR A 97 10.86 4.52 -3.14
CA THR A 97 9.63 4.43 -2.33
C THR A 97 8.45 3.92 -3.17
N ILE A 98 8.26 4.47 -4.38
CA ILE A 98 7.21 4.02 -5.30
C ILE A 98 7.44 2.57 -5.71
N LEU A 99 8.68 2.16 -5.96
CA LEU A 99 9.03 0.76 -6.27
C LEU A 99 8.64 -0.18 -5.12
N VAL A 100 8.88 0.20 -3.86
CA VAL A 100 8.53 -0.65 -2.70
C VAL A 100 7.01 -0.80 -2.58
N PHE A 101 6.22 0.27 -2.81
CA PHE A 101 4.77 0.15 -2.89
C PHE A 101 4.32 -0.74 -4.07
N LEU A 102 4.96 -0.61 -5.22
CA LEU A 102 4.68 -1.46 -6.38
C LEU A 102 4.93 -2.94 -6.07
N ILE A 103 6.05 -3.26 -5.43
CA ILE A 103 6.38 -4.63 -5.01
C ILE A 103 5.32 -5.14 -4.02
N GLU A 104 4.95 -4.34 -3.03
CA GLU A 104 3.97 -4.69 -2.00
C GLU A 104 2.60 -5.01 -2.65
N TRP A 105 2.11 -4.17 -3.56
CA TRP A 105 0.84 -4.39 -4.25
C TRP A 105 0.89 -5.56 -5.22
N SER A 106 2.01 -5.76 -5.92
CA SER A 106 2.22 -6.93 -6.79
C SER A 106 2.25 -8.23 -5.98
N ALA A 107 2.93 -8.22 -4.83
CA ALA A 107 3.00 -9.38 -3.94
C ALA A 107 1.62 -9.79 -3.39
N ARG A 108 0.70 -8.83 -3.18
CA ARG A 108 -0.69 -9.15 -2.79
C ARG A 108 -1.41 -9.97 -3.87
N ILE A 109 -1.27 -9.60 -5.14
CA ILE A 109 -1.88 -10.32 -6.26
C ILE A 109 -1.32 -11.72 -6.34
N ILE A 110 0.02 -11.85 -6.30
CA ILE A 110 0.71 -13.15 -6.37
C ILE A 110 0.28 -14.04 -5.18
N ASN A 111 0.26 -13.48 -3.97
CA ASN A 111 -0.15 -14.24 -2.78
C ASN A 111 -1.62 -14.68 -2.87
N ALA A 112 -2.51 -13.81 -3.33
CA ALA A 112 -3.93 -14.15 -3.50
C ALA A 112 -4.13 -15.25 -4.56
N SER A 113 -3.38 -15.21 -5.68
CA SER A 113 -3.49 -16.22 -6.75
C SER A 113 -2.91 -17.59 -6.33
N ASN A 114 -1.95 -17.59 -5.41
CA ASN A 114 -1.33 -18.83 -4.91
C ASN A 114 -2.02 -19.37 -3.64
N SER A 115 -2.97 -18.65 -3.08
CA SER A 115 -3.70 -19.07 -1.88
C SER A 115 -4.71 -20.17 -2.23
N PRO A 116 -4.76 -21.26 -1.46
CA PRO A 116 -5.80 -22.28 -1.60
C PRO A 116 -7.16 -21.78 -1.06
N LEU A 117 -7.19 -20.62 -0.39
CA LEU A 117 -8.37 -20.05 0.21
C LEU A 117 -9.31 -19.47 -0.83
N ASN A 118 -10.53 -19.99 -0.93
CA ASN A 118 -11.59 -19.39 -1.74
C ASN A 118 -12.20 -18.20 -1.00
N LEU A 119 -11.63 -17.01 -1.19
CA LEU A 119 -12.10 -15.79 -0.52
C LEU A 119 -13.55 -15.44 -0.81
N ALA A 120 -14.16 -15.95 -1.89
CA ALA A 120 -15.56 -15.71 -2.20
C ALA A 120 -16.51 -16.28 -1.14
N GLU A 121 -16.11 -17.36 -0.45
CA GLU A 121 -16.90 -17.97 0.63
C GLU A 121 -16.87 -17.15 1.93
N TYR A 122 -15.91 -16.24 2.08
CA TYR A 122 -15.67 -15.46 3.30
C TYR A 122 -16.07 -13.99 3.17
N LYS A 123 -16.78 -13.62 2.11
CA LYS A 123 -17.21 -12.23 1.90
C LYS A 123 -18.68 -12.15 1.46
N THR A 124 -19.36 -11.09 1.92
CA THR A 124 -20.76 -10.78 1.56
C THR A 124 -20.89 -9.76 0.42
N GLY A 125 -19.76 -9.20 -0.03
CA GLY A 125 -19.75 -8.15 -1.03
C GLY A 125 -18.38 -7.91 -1.64
N THR A 126 -18.21 -6.75 -2.28
CA THR A 126 -16.92 -6.34 -2.87
C THR A 126 -15.91 -6.01 -1.78
N THR A 127 -14.67 -6.46 -1.94
CA THR A 127 -13.56 -6.09 -1.06
C THR A 127 -12.66 -5.09 -1.79
N PRO A 128 -12.78 -3.78 -1.50
CA PRO A 128 -12.10 -2.74 -2.29
C PRO A 128 -10.60 -2.96 -2.44
N GLY A 129 -9.93 -3.43 -1.36
CA GLY A 129 -8.49 -3.69 -1.36
C GLY A 129 -8.06 -4.84 -2.27
N ILE A 130 -8.92 -5.84 -2.50
CA ILE A 130 -8.65 -6.98 -3.39
C ILE A 130 -8.96 -6.58 -4.84
N GLU A 131 -10.12 -6.00 -5.06
CA GLU A 131 -10.60 -5.68 -6.41
C GLU A 131 -9.83 -4.52 -7.05
N SER A 132 -9.35 -3.57 -6.24
CA SER A 132 -8.51 -2.48 -6.72
C SER A 132 -7.04 -2.88 -6.97
N ALA A 133 -6.57 -4.02 -6.44
CA ALA A 133 -5.16 -4.39 -6.48
C ALA A 133 -4.54 -4.38 -7.89
N PRO A 134 -5.15 -4.95 -8.95
CA PRO A 134 -4.57 -4.89 -10.29
C PRO A 134 -4.48 -3.46 -10.83
N TYR A 135 -5.49 -2.62 -10.57
CA TYR A 135 -5.50 -1.23 -11.03
C TYR A 135 -4.45 -0.39 -10.30
N VAL A 136 -4.32 -0.56 -8.98
CA VAL A 136 -3.29 0.12 -8.19
C VAL A 136 -1.90 -0.32 -8.59
N THR A 137 -1.70 -1.60 -8.91
CA THR A 137 -0.41 -2.11 -9.38
C THR A 137 -0.03 -1.48 -10.72
N VAL A 138 -0.95 -1.40 -11.68
CA VAL A 138 -0.71 -0.72 -12.97
C VAL A 138 -0.44 0.77 -12.76
N PHE A 139 -1.22 1.44 -11.92
CA PHE A 139 -1.01 2.84 -11.57
C PHE A 139 0.39 3.08 -11.00
N LEU A 140 0.81 2.27 -10.02
CA LEU A 140 2.13 2.37 -9.40
C LEU A 140 3.26 2.05 -10.38
N LEU A 141 3.05 1.12 -11.30
CA LEU A 141 4.03 0.82 -12.37
C LEU A 141 4.23 2.04 -13.29
N ILE A 142 3.16 2.66 -13.74
CA ILE A 142 3.22 3.89 -14.56
C ILE A 142 3.91 5.00 -13.78
N LEU A 143 3.54 5.18 -12.51
CA LEU A 143 4.12 6.21 -11.65
C LEU A 143 5.62 5.95 -11.40
N PHE A 144 6.00 4.69 -11.21
CA PHE A 144 7.40 4.28 -11.04
C PHE A 144 8.22 4.58 -12.30
N ILE A 145 7.76 4.15 -13.47
CA ILE A 145 8.44 4.44 -14.75
C ILE A 145 8.57 5.95 -14.94
N SER A 146 7.49 6.70 -14.70
CA SER A 146 7.48 8.17 -14.80
C SER A 146 8.47 8.82 -13.83
N SER A 147 8.64 8.24 -12.63
CA SER A 147 9.56 8.76 -11.62
C SER A 147 11.04 8.68 -12.01
N LEU A 148 11.37 7.81 -12.95
CA LEU A 148 12.73 7.61 -13.46
C LEU A 148 13.06 8.47 -14.69
N LEU A 149 12.10 9.27 -15.18
CA LEU A 149 12.33 10.20 -16.27
C LEU A 149 13.01 11.47 -15.73
N ASN A 150 14.05 11.93 -16.43
CA ASN A 150 14.66 13.22 -16.09
C ASN A 150 13.68 14.34 -16.42
N ARG A 151 13.54 15.28 -15.51
CA ARG A 151 12.83 16.52 -15.76
C ARG A 151 13.58 17.29 -16.87
N LYS A 152 12.92 17.47 -18.02
CA LYS A 152 13.42 18.45 -19.02
C LYS A 152 13.46 19.82 -18.34
N SER A 153 14.65 20.41 -18.28
CA SER A 153 14.90 21.78 -17.82
C SER A 153 14.16 22.77 -18.71
#